data_c4d4e7a045fa44250d8f9857a0435c38
#
_entry.id   c4d4e7a045fa44250d8f9857a0435c38
#
_cell.length_a   1.000
_cell.length_b   1.000
_cell.length_c   1.000
_cell.angle_alpha   90.00
_cell.angle_beta   90.00
_cell.angle_gamma   90.00
#
_symmetry.space_group_name_H-M   'P 1'
#
loop_
_entity.id
_entity.type
_entity.pdbx_description
1 polymer ?
#
loop_
_entity_poly.entity_id
_entity_poly.type
_entity_poly.pdbx_seq_one_letter_code
_entity_poly.pdbx_strand_id
1 'polypeptide(L)'
;MAAELHPDYQVDRLPNLYLDERQIERCRALAGRVVQGVFDFIDRHSTVSIERTVLRLLGIAGAGTRGVPLCNLMVDRIKQAPGAIERGAAYWYGRALRSGRATSPADLVDAVAHELRAAKPSAEEDAKLREEVRREAVAACGELMGRVRAREALKGALKTGQFPLKYVIVATGNIHEDVEQARAAAQAGADIIAVIRSTAQSLLDYVPHGATTEGYGGTYATQENFRIMREALDEEAKKLGRYLHLTNYSSGLCMPEIAFAAAWERLDMLLNDAMYGILFRDINMKRTMCDQYFSRRICAYAGLVINTGEDNYITTADAYEAAHTVIASQLVNEAFAKRAGMADWQLGFGHAYEIDTARPDTLALELSQALLVRRLFPRSPIKYMPPTKHKQGDIFFSHAYDVMADLVAATTHQGIQLLGMMTEALHTPVLMDRYVALKTADYIHRAARGFGTEFELRRDSLTVRRAHEVLGRAEKLLEETAADGLWTAIGKARFGDVSRQPDGGKGLDGVFERGADYLNPFLDVLEGR
;
A
#
# COMPACT_ATOMS: atom_id res chain seq x y z
N MET A 1 -12.59 -21.03 -3.79
CA MET A 1 -11.16 -21.45 -3.74
C MET A 1 -10.21 -20.37 -3.22
N ALA A 2 -10.42 -19.09 -3.43
CA ALA A 2 -9.54 -18.06 -2.84
C ALA A 2 -9.79 -17.80 -1.34
N ALA A 3 -10.99 -18.00 -0.83
CA ALA A 3 -11.34 -17.73 0.58
C ALA A 3 -10.76 -18.74 1.58
N GLU A 4 -10.41 -19.94 1.16
CA GLU A 4 -9.88 -21.00 2.05
C GLU A 4 -8.37 -20.89 2.32
N LEU A 5 -7.64 -20.05 1.56
CA LEU A 5 -6.20 -19.85 1.71
C LEU A 5 -5.83 -18.64 2.57
N HIS A 6 -6.82 -17.85 2.98
CA HIS A 6 -6.59 -16.65 3.76
C HIS A 6 -6.98 -16.89 5.21
N PRO A 7 -6.10 -16.51 6.15
CA PRO A 7 -6.41 -16.70 7.56
C PRO A 7 -7.67 -15.92 7.93
N ASP A 8 -8.54 -16.58 8.68
CA ASP A 8 -9.63 -15.89 9.36
C ASP A 8 -9.02 -15.14 10.55
N TYR A 9 -8.94 -13.83 10.44
CA TYR A 9 -8.49 -12.97 11.55
C TYR A 9 -9.58 -12.75 12.58
N GLN A 10 -10.78 -13.31 12.38
CA GLN A 10 -11.88 -13.15 13.31
C GLN A 10 -11.51 -13.77 14.66
N VAL A 11 -11.47 -12.93 15.67
CA VAL A 11 -11.10 -13.32 17.03
C VAL A 11 -12.34 -13.22 17.91
N ASP A 12 -12.96 -14.36 18.17
CA ASP A 12 -14.22 -14.44 18.92
C ASP A 12 -14.08 -14.18 20.42
N ARG A 13 -12.87 -13.96 20.94
CA ARG A 13 -12.56 -13.96 22.38
C ARG A 13 -11.67 -12.80 22.85
N LEU A 14 -11.79 -11.63 22.26
CA LEU A 14 -11.09 -10.45 22.79
C LEU A 14 -11.92 -9.79 23.92
N PRO A 15 -11.25 -9.08 24.86
CA PRO A 15 -11.93 -8.30 25.87
C PRO A 15 -12.94 -7.34 25.26
N ASN A 16 -14.15 -7.28 25.82
CA ASN A 16 -15.23 -6.49 25.27
C ASN A 16 -15.04 -4.99 25.56
N LEU A 17 -15.14 -4.16 24.53
CA LEU A 17 -15.14 -2.71 24.63
C LEU A 17 -16.54 -2.11 24.80
N TYR A 18 -17.60 -2.94 24.71
CA TYR A 18 -19.01 -2.52 24.85
C TYR A 18 -19.43 -1.37 23.90
N LEU A 19 -18.88 -1.36 22.69
CA LEU A 19 -19.19 -0.35 21.67
C LEU A 19 -20.62 -0.53 21.13
N ASP A 20 -21.23 0.58 20.71
CA ASP A 20 -22.52 0.57 20.02
C ASP A 20 -22.32 0.24 18.53
N GLU A 21 -22.88 -0.91 18.09
CA GLU A 21 -22.81 -1.33 16.69
C GLU A 21 -23.41 -0.31 15.73
N ARG A 22 -24.49 0.36 16.14
CA ARG A 22 -25.11 1.41 15.31
C ARG A 22 -24.18 2.61 15.11
N GLN A 23 -23.35 2.93 16.10
CA GLN A 23 -22.34 3.97 15.96
C GLN A 23 -21.28 3.56 14.93
N ILE A 24 -20.80 2.32 14.97
CA ILE A 24 -19.84 1.79 13.99
C ILE A 24 -20.43 1.82 12.57
N GLU A 25 -21.69 1.42 12.42
CA GLU A 25 -22.39 1.49 11.12
C GLU A 25 -22.54 2.92 10.61
N ARG A 26 -22.86 3.88 11.50
CA ARG A 26 -22.90 5.31 11.12
C ARG A 26 -21.54 5.81 10.66
N CYS A 27 -20.47 5.48 11.36
CA CYS A 27 -19.11 5.85 10.95
C CYS A 27 -18.77 5.30 9.55
N ARG A 28 -19.11 4.04 9.24
CA ARG A 28 -18.93 3.46 7.90
C ARG A 28 -19.77 4.16 6.83
N ALA A 29 -21.03 4.47 7.14
CA ALA A 29 -21.88 5.20 6.22
C ALA A 29 -21.34 6.61 5.91
N LEU A 30 -20.81 7.31 6.92
CA LEU A 30 -20.16 8.60 6.78
C LEU A 30 -18.90 8.48 5.89
N ALA A 31 -18.03 7.52 6.15
CA ALA A 31 -16.85 7.25 5.34
C ALA A 31 -17.21 6.94 3.88
N GLY A 32 -18.28 6.20 3.63
CA GLY A 32 -18.81 5.94 2.29
C GLY A 32 -19.21 7.24 1.56
N ARG A 33 -19.84 8.20 2.26
CA ARG A 33 -20.18 9.52 1.68
C ARG A 33 -18.93 10.35 1.37
N VAL A 34 -17.94 10.35 2.26
CA VAL A 34 -16.65 11.02 2.04
C VAL A 34 -15.99 10.50 0.76
N VAL A 35 -15.94 9.19 0.59
CA VAL A 35 -15.33 8.52 -0.56
C VAL A 35 -16.10 8.81 -1.85
N GLN A 36 -17.44 8.86 -1.82
CA GLN A 36 -18.24 9.18 -3.00
C GLN A 36 -17.82 10.52 -3.63
N GLY A 37 -17.64 11.58 -2.83
CA GLY A 37 -17.19 12.89 -3.34
C GLY A 37 -15.80 12.85 -4.02
N VAL A 38 -14.93 11.91 -3.62
CA VAL A 38 -13.63 11.69 -4.29
C VAL A 38 -13.84 10.95 -5.62
N PHE A 39 -14.74 9.98 -5.66
CA PHE A 39 -15.02 9.21 -6.88
C PHE A 39 -15.70 10.03 -7.97
N ASP A 40 -16.48 11.04 -7.62
CA ASP A 40 -17.04 11.99 -8.59
C ASP A 40 -15.94 12.72 -9.41
N PHE A 41 -14.73 12.83 -8.85
CA PHE A 41 -13.56 13.30 -9.57
C PHE A 41 -12.83 12.17 -10.31
N ILE A 42 -12.56 11.04 -9.65
CA ILE A 42 -11.79 9.91 -10.21
C ILE A 42 -12.46 9.35 -11.47
N ASP A 43 -13.79 9.27 -11.50
CA ASP A 43 -14.56 8.71 -12.62
C ASP A 43 -14.41 9.53 -13.92
N ARG A 44 -13.97 10.78 -13.82
CA ARG A 44 -13.76 11.67 -14.98
C ARG A 44 -12.30 11.92 -15.33
N HIS A 45 -11.36 11.50 -14.46
CA HIS A 45 -9.94 11.84 -14.63
C HIS A 45 -9.05 10.60 -14.71
N SER A 46 -7.90 10.78 -15.36
CA SER A 46 -6.78 9.85 -15.36
C SER A 46 -5.49 10.59 -15.04
N THR A 47 -4.39 9.84 -14.98
CA THR A 47 -3.06 10.40 -14.68
C THR A 47 -2.00 9.79 -15.59
N VAL A 48 -0.89 10.49 -15.76
CA VAL A 48 0.26 9.97 -16.53
C VAL A 48 0.79 8.66 -15.93
N SER A 49 0.68 8.44 -14.61
CA SER A 49 1.10 7.18 -13.98
C SER A 49 0.15 6.03 -14.31
N ILE A 50 -1.16 6.28 -14.34
CA ILE A 50 -2.14 5.30 -14.82
C ILE A 50 -1.84 4.93 -16.28
N GLU A 51 -1.60 5.90 -17.15
CA GLU A 51 -1.32 5.65 -18.57
C GLU A 51 -0.02 4.84 -18.77
N ARG A 52 1.03 5.15 -18.01
CA ARG A 52 2.26 4.35 -18.01
C ARG A 52 2.02 2.92 -17.51
N THR A 53 1.16 2.77 -16.52
CA THR A 53 0.79 1.44 -15.99
C THR A 53 0.00 0.63 -17.02
N VAL A 54 -0.92 1.26 -17.73
CA VAL A 54 -1.65 0.64 -18.86
C VAL A 54 -0.69 0.10 -19.91
N LEU A 55 0.33 0.89 -20.28
CA LEU A 55 1.36 0.42 -21.22
C LEU A 55 2.19 -0.75 -20.67
N ARG A 56 2.55 -0.71 -19.38
CA ARG A 56 3.26 -1.84 -18.73
C ARG A 56 2.41 -3.10 -18.72
N LEU A 57 1.13 -3.00 -18.44
CA LEU A 57 0.18 -4.10 -18.51
C LEU A 57 0.05 -4.65 -19.94
N LEU A 58 0.17 -3.82 -20.96
CA LEU A 58 0.21 -4.22 -22.38
C LEU A 58 1.61 -4.72 -22.84
N GLY A 59 2.54 -4.94 -21.90
CA GLY A 59 3.84 -5.54 -22.17
C GLY A 59 4.96 -4.57 -22.57
N ILE A 60 4.74 -3.25 -22.46
CA ILE A 60 5.81 -2.28 -22.73
C ILE A 60 6.77 -2.26 -21.55
N ALA A 61 7.95 -2.83 -21.76
CA ALA A 61 9.03 -2.93 -20.78
C ALA A 61 10.35 -2.39 -21.33
N GLY A 62 11.32 -2.17 -20.44
CA GLY A 62 12.65 -1.68 -20.78
C GLY A 62 12.79 -0.16 -20.70
N ALA A 63 13.96 0.33 -21.08
CA ALA A 63 14.33 1.73 -21.04
C ALA A 63 15.07 2.16 -22.32
N GLY A 64 14.97 3.45 -22.65
CA GLY A 64 15.73 4.06 -23.71
C GLY A 64 17.21 4.25 -23.33
N THR A 65 17.99 4.80 -24.27
CA THR A 65 19.46 4.95 -24.14
C THR A 65 19.95 5.75 -22.94
N ARG A 66 19.08 6.58 -22.34
CA ARG A 66 19.38 7.37 -21.13
C ARG A 66 18.79 6.73 -19.85
N GLY A 67 18.35 5.48 -19.88
CA GLY A 67 17.74 4.81 -18.74
C GLY A 67 16.29 5.23 -18.44
N VAL A 68 15.68 6.11 -19.26
CA VAL A 68 14.28 6.51 -19.10
C VAL A 68 13.37 5.37 -19.56
N PRO A 69 12.40 4.92 -18.72
CA PRO A 69 11.50 3.84 -19.10
C PRO A 69 10.71 4.14 -20.37
N LEU A 70 10.54 3.13 -21.24
CA LEU A 70 9.85 3.29 -22.53
C LEU A 70 8.41 3.79 -22.35
N CYS A 71 7.72 3.34 -21.28
CA CYS A 71 6.38 3.83 -20.95
C CYS A 71 6.36 5.34 -20.68
N ASN A 72 7.39 5.89 -20.02
CA ASN A 72 7.52 7.33 -19.81
C ASN A 72 7.71 8.05 -21.14
N LEU A 73 8.66 7.60 -21.96
CA LEU A 73 8.93 8.20 -23.27
C LEU A 73 7.67 8.22 -24.14
N MET A 74 6.87 7.16 -24.12
CA MET A 74 5.63 7.06 -24.89
C MET A 74 4.56 8.02 -24.36
N VAL A 75 4.29 8.01 -23.04
CA VAL A 75 3.28 8.89 -22.43
C VAL A 75 3.65 10.36 -22.56
N ASP A 76 4.93 10.70 -22.40
CA ASP A 76 5.41 12.07 -22.56
C ASP A 76 5.19 12.58 -23.99
N ARG A 77 5.44 11.76 -25.01
CA ARG A 77 5.13 12.10 -26.40
C ARG A 77 3.64 12.30 -26.66
N ILE A 78 2.80 11.45 -26.09
CA ILE A 78 1.34 11.57 -26.19
C ILE A 78 0.88 12.87 -25.51
N LYS A 79 1.39 13.16 -24.31
CA LYS A 79 1.03 14.36 -23.53
C LYS A 79 1.44 15.67 -24.26
N GLN A 80 2.54 15.65 -25.01
CA GLN A 80 3.01 16.83 -25.79
C GLN A 80 2.09 17.15 -26.97
N ALA A 81 1.30 16.19 -27.46
CA ALA A 81 0.34 16.42 -28.53
C ALA A 81 -1.01 16.89 -27.94
N PRO A 82 -1.50 18.10 -28.30
CA PRO A 82 -2.74 18.64 -27.71
C PRO A 82 -3.94 17.69 -27.85
N GLY A 83 -4.62 17.41 -26.74
CA GLY A 83 -5.81 16.55 -26.69
C GLY A 83 -5.54 15.06 -26.89
N ALA A 84 -4.29 14.64 -27.10
CA ALA A 84 -4.00 13.24 -27.39
C ALA A 84 -4.08 12.35 -26.15
N ILE A 85 -3.62 12.82 -25.00
CA ILE A 85 -3.63 12.05 -23.75
C ILE A 85 -5.06 11.76 -23.26
N GLU A 86 -5.99 12.63 -23.58
CA GLU A 86 -7.42 12.48 -23.23
C GLU A 86 -8.07 11.24 -23.87
N ARG A 87 -7.45 10.68 -24.92
CA ARG A 87 -7.88 9.42 -25.55
C ARG A 87 -7.28 8.17 -24.91
N GLY A 88 -6.33 8.33 -24.00
CA GLY A 88 -5.62 7.25 -23.31
C GLY A 88 -4.42 6.68 -24.09
N ALA A 89 -3.40 6.23 -23.35
CA ALA A 89 -2.19 5.66 -23.94
C ALA A 89 -2.45 4.35 -24.70
N ALA A 90 -3.42 3.54 -24.24
CA ALA A 90 -3.81 2.30 -24.91
C ALA A 90 -4.34 2.54 -26.34
N TYR A 91 -5.00 3.65 -26.57
CA TYR A 91 -5.46 4.02 -27.92
C TYR A 91 -4.29 4.23 -28.87
N TRP A 92 -3.31 5.01 -28.46
CA TRP A 92 -2.14 5.32 -29.28
C TRP A 92 -1.22 4.11 -29.47
N TYR A 93 -1.10 3.28 -28.43
CA TYR A 93 -0.45 1.98 -28.52
C TYR A 93 -1.10 1.09 -29.60
N GLY A 94 -2.42 0.94 -29.58
CA GLY A 94 -3.14 0.14 -30.58
C GLY A 94 -2.96 0.69 -32.00
N ARG A 95 -2.97 2.01 -32.20
CA ARG A 95 -2.66 2.65 -33.49
C ARG A 95 -1.24 2.32 -33.96
N ALA A 96 -0.26 2.48 -33.07
CA ALA A 96 1.14 2.21 -33.39
C ALA A 96 1.36 0.74 -33.77
N LEU A 97 0.71 -0.18 -33.06
CA LEU A 97 0.81 -1.60 -33.32
C LEU A 97 0.25 -1.96 -34.72
N ARG A 98 -0.94 -1.45 -35.06
CA ARG A 98 -1.59 -1.67 -36.38
C ARG A 98 -0.83 -1.04 -37.54
N SER A 99 -0.03 -0.01 -37.28
CA SER A 99 0.77 0.59 -38.36
C SER A 99 1.83 -0.33 -38.95
N GLY A 100 2.16 -1.44 -38.27
CA GLY A 100 3.20 -2.40 -38.66
C GLY A 100 4.62 -1.82 -38.66
N ARG A 101 4.82 -0.63 -38.06
CA ARG A 101 6.11 0.07 -38.04
C ARG A 101 7.02 -0.37 -36.90
N ALA A 102 6.48 -1.05 -35.90
CA ALA A 102 7.21 -1.46 -34.71
C ALA A 102 7.52 -2.95 -34.75
N THR A 103 8.79 -3.28 -34.52
CA THR A 103 9.28 -4.66 -34.36
C THR A 103 9.77 -4.93 -32.92
N SER A 104 9.88 -3.86 -32.13
CA SER A 104 10.29 -3.92 -30.73
C SER A 104 9.50 -2.90 -29.89
N PRO A 105 9.48 -3.03 -28.54
CA PRO A 105 8.89 -2.02 -27.66
C PRO A 105 9.50 -0.61 -27.83
N ALA A 106 10.78 -0.51 -28.19
CA ALA A 106 11.43 0.77 -28.46
C ALA A 106 10.88 1.44 -29.75
N ASP A 107 10.64 0.65 -30.80
CA ASP A 107 10.09 1.15 -32.05
C ASP A 107 8.65 1.68 -31.89
N LEU A 108 7.90 1.14 -30.91
CA LEU A 108 6.55 1.60 -30.60
C LEU A 108 6.54 3.08 -30.16
N VAL A 109 7.58 3.56 -29.49
CA VAL A 109 7.70 4.97 -29.09
C VAL A 109 7.73 5.88 -30.32
N ASP A 110 8.47 5.49 -31.35
CA ASP A 110 8.56 6.25 -32.60
C ASP A 110 7.32 6.06 -33.48
N ALA A 111 6.75 4.87 -33.49
CA ALA A 111 5.49 4.60 -34.18
C ALA A 111 4.33 5.45 -33.59
N VAL A 112 4.24 5.59 -32.25
CA VAL A 112 3.27 6.50 -31.62
C VAL A 112 3.48 7.94 -32.08
N ALA A 113 4.73 8.42 -32.13
CA ALA A 113 5.01 9.78 -32.60
C ALA A 113 4.59 10.02 -34.06
N HIS A 114 4.64 8.98 -34.90
CA HIS A 114 4.12 9.02 -36.27
C HIS A 114 2.58 9.06 -36.28
N GLU A 115 1.92 8.19 -35.49
CA GLU A 115 0.46 8.08 -35.44
C GLU A 115 -0.22 9.33 -34.87
N LEU A 116 0.45 10.07 -33.98
CA LEU A 116 -0.03 11.36 -33.47
C LEU A 116 -0.22 12.42 -34.58
N ARG A 117 0.49 12.28 -35.71
CA ARG A 117 0.40 13.17 -36.89
C ARG A 117 -0.44 12.60 -38.02
N ALA A 118 -0.82 11.32 -37.94
CA ALA A 118 -1.57 10.65 -39.00
C ALA A 118 -3.08 11.02 -38.92
N ALA A 119 -3.78 10.85 -40.04
CA ALA A 119 -5.21 11.06 -40.13
C ALA A 119 -5.98 10.22 -39.10
N LYS A 120 -7.14 10.71 -38.67
CA LYS A 120 -8.03 9.93 -37.79
C LYS A 120 -8.54 8.70 -38.56
N PRO A 121 -8.61 7.53 -37.91
CA PRO A 121 -9.20 6.35 -38.52
C PRO A 121 -10.70 6.53 -38.75
N SER A 122 -11.26 5.74 -39.65
CA SER A 122 -12.72 5.62 -39.81
C SER A 122 -13.33 5.01 -38.52
N ALA A 123 -14.63 5.17 -38.33
CA ALA A 123 -15.34 4.59 -37.18
C ALA A 123 -15.20 3.06 -37.12
N GLU A 124 -15.17 2.38 -38.25
CA GLU A 124 -14.99 0.93 -38.33
C GLU A 124 -13.56 0.52 -37.92
N GLU A 125 -12.55 1.25 -38.37
CA GLU A 125 -11.15 1.01 -37.97
C GLU A 125 -10.92 1.28 -36.48
N ASP A 126 -11.55 2.32 -35.92
CA ASP A 126 -11.50 2.66 -34.51
C ASP A 126 -12.13 1.55 -33.66
N ALA A 127 -13.30 1.04 -34.06
CA ALA A 127 -13.97 -0.08 -33.38
C ALA A 127 -13.11 -1.36 -33.39
N LYS A 128 -12.51 -1.71 -34.53
CA LYS A 128 -11.60 -2.85 -34.65
C LYS A 128 -10.35 -2.69 -33.77
N LEU A 129 -9.77 -1.49 -33.72
CA LEU A 129 -8.61 -1.17 -32.87
C LEU A 129 -8.96 -1.39 -31.38
N ARG A 130 -10.09 -0.87 -30.92
CA ARG A 130 -10.52 -1.02 -29.52
C ARG A 130 -10.70 -2.48 -29.11
N GLU A 131 -11.28 -3.28 -29.99
CA GLU A 131 -11.47 -4.71 -29.76
C GLU A 131 -10.14 -5.48 -29.74
N GLU A 132 -9.18 -5.12 -30.58
CA GLU A 132 -7.83 -5.70 -30.57
C GLU A 132 -7.10 -5.38 -29.26
N VAL A 133 -7.09 -4.12 -28.85
CA VAL A 133 -6.46 -3.68 -27.57
C VAL A 133 -7.14 -4.35 -26.38
N ARG A 134 -8.46 -4.52 -26.41
CA ARG A 134 -9.18 -5.25 -25.36
C ARG A 134 -8.74 -6.72 -25.28
N ARG A 135 -8.58 -7.40 -26.41
CA ARG A 135 -8.11 -8.80 -26.45
C ARG A 135 -6.70 -8.93 -25.88
N GLU A 136 -5.81 -7.99 -26.18
CA GLU A 136 -4.47 -7.96 -25.60
C GLU A 136 -4.51 -7.72 -24.08
N ALA A 137 -5.37 -6.84 -23.60
CA ALA A 137 -5.55 -6.61 -22.17
C ALA A 137 -6.06 -7.86 -21.44
N VAL A 138 -7.00 -8.60 -22.03
CA VAL A 138 -7.47 -9.88 -21.47
C VAL A 138 -6.35 -10.91 -21.41
N ALA A 139 -5.53 -11.01 -22.47
CA ALA A 139 -4.38 -11.92 -22.49
C ALA A 139 -3.35 -11.54 -21.40
N ALA A 140 -3.02 -10.26 -21.29
CA ALA A 140 -2.09 -9.74 -20.28
C ALA A 140 -2.59 -10.01 -18.84
N CYS A 141 -3.86 -9.83 -18.57
CA CYS A 141 -4.48 -10.20 -17.29
C CYS A 141 -4.42 -11.71 -17.04
N GLY A 142 -4.56 -12.52 -18.07
CA GLY A 142 -4.37 -13.98 -18.00
C GLY A 142 -2.95 -14.38 -17.59
N GLU A 143 -1.93 -13.72 -18.13
CA GLU A 143 -0.53 -13.92 -17.74
C GLU A 143 -0.29 -13.49 -16.30
N LEU A 144 -0.80 -12.32 -15.89
CA LEU A 144 -0.73 -11.84 -14.51
C LEU A 144 -1.34 -12.87 -13.53
N MET A 145 -2.51 -13.41 -13.86
CA MET A 145 -3.14 -14.47 -13.06
C MET A 145 -2.32 -15.77 -13.03
N GLY A 146 -1.57 -16.08 -14.08
CA GLY A 146 -0.60 -17.17 -14.07
C GLY A 146 0.47 -16.99 -12.97
N ARG A 147 1.01 -15.77 -12.82
CA ARG A 147 1.97 -15.43 -11.77
C ARG A 147 1.36 -15.45 -10.37
N VAL A 148 0.13 -14.95 -10.23
CA VAL A 148 -0.62 -15.04 -8.97
C VAL A 148 -0.82 -16.50 -8.56
N ARG A 149 -1.26 -17.37 -9.48
CA ARG A 149 -1.41 -18.81 -9.19
C ARG A 149 -0.10 -19.47 -8.79
N ALA A 150 1.03 -19.09 -9.38
CA ALA A 150 2.36 -19.60 -8.99
C ALA A 150 2.73 -19.19 -7.56
N ARG A 151 2.45 -17.94 -7.15
CA ARG A 151 2.62 -17.47 -5.76
C ARG A 151 1.74 -18.26 -4.80
N GLU A 152 0.46 -18.38 -5.08
CA GLU A 152 -0.49 -19.08 -4.20
C GLU A 152 -0.18 -20.59 -4.11
N ALA A 153 0.30 -21.21 -5.18
CA ALA A 153 0.75 -22.61 -5.17
C ALA A 153 1.94 -22.81 -4.22
N LEU A 154 2.94 -21.91 -4.28
CA LEU A 154 4.09 -21.97 -3.36
C LEU A 154 3.66 -21.73 -1.91
N LYS A 155 2.77 -20.77 -1.68
CA LYS A 155 2.22 -20.46 -0.37
C LYS A 155 1.44 -21.64 0.22
N GLY A 156 0.62 -22.30 -0.59
CA GLY A 156 -0.13 -23.49 -0.18
C GLY A 156 0.73 -24.74 0.07
N ALA A 157 1.92 -24.81 -0.55
CA ALA A 157 2.84 -25.92 -0.36
C ALA A 157 3.73 -25.80 0.91
N LEU A 158 3.79 -24.61 1.50
CA LEU A 158 4.66 -24.30 2.63
C LEU A 158 3.83 -23.93 3.87
N LYS A 159 4.44 -24.08 5.07
CA LYS A 159 3.81 -23.62 6.32
C LYS A 159 3.76 -22.08 6.33
N THR A 160 2.67 -21.51 6.78
CA THR A 160 2.57 -20.07 7.09
C THR A 160 3.13 -19.80 8.49
N GLY A 161 3.62 -18.58 8.72
CA GLY A 161 4.02 -18.09 10.05
C GLY A 161 2.83 -18.03 11.01
N GLN A 162 3.12 -17.88 12.30
CA GLN A 162 2.10 -17.67 13.33
C GLN A 162 1.83 -16.17 13.49
N PHE A 163 0.57 -15.82 13.69
CA PHE A 163 0.18 -14.44 13.98
C PHE A 163 0.57 -13.99 15.39
N PRO A 164 0.99 -12.73 15.55
CA PRO A 164 1.32 -11.74 14.50
C PRO A 164 2.49 -12.17 13.63
N LEU A 165 2.39 -11.96 12.29
CA LEU A 165 3.51 -12.19 11.39
C LEU A 165 4.61 -11.15 11.65
N LYS A 166 5.82 -11.62 11.90
CA LYS A 166 6.98 -10.78 12.21
C LYS A 166 7.52 -10.14 10.94
N TYR A 167 7.41 -8.83 10.85
CA TYR A 167 7.79 -8.01 9.71
C TYR A 167 9.05 -7.22 10.02
N VAL A 168 10.09 -7.39 9.21
CA VAL A 168 11.34 -6.63 9.31
C VAL A 168 11.71 -5.96 8.00
N ILE A 169 12.46 -4.88 8.10
CA ILE A 169 12.91 -4.06 6.97
C ILE A 169 14.36 -4.37 6.68
N VAL A 170 14.67 -4.56 5.37
CA VAL A 170 16.02 -4.57 4.82
C VAL A 170 16.08 -3.56 3.68
N ALA A 171 17.03 -2.64 3.69
CA ALA A 171 17.15 -1.61 2.66
C ALA A 171 18.50 -0.89 2.76
N THR A 172 19.54 -1.51 2.21
CA THR A 172 20.91 -0.98 2.27
C THR A 172 21.20 0.02 1.14
N GLY A 173 20.41 0.00 0.08
CA GLY A 173 20.70 0.70 -1.18
C GLY A 173 21.40 -0.19 -2.22
N ASN A 174 21.63 -1.47 -1.88
CA ASN A 174 22.14 -2.48 -2.81
C ASN A 174 21.29 -3.74 -2.67
N ILE A 175 20.59 -4.12 -3.73
CA ILE A 175 19.66 -5.26 -3.71
C ILE A 175 20.36 -6.60 -3.40
N HIS A 176 21.60 -6.76 -3.79
CA HIS A 176 22.36 -7.99 -3.52
C HIS A 176 22.74 -8.11 -2.05
N GLU A 177 23.09 -6.99 -1.42
CA GLU A 177 23.30 -6.92 0.03
C GLU A 177 21.98 -7.13 0.79
N ASP A 178 20.89 -6.54 0.30
CA ASP A 178 19.56 -6.74 0.87
C ASP A 178 19.13 -8.21 0.85
N VAL A 179 19.48 -8.96 -0.19
CA VAL A 179 19.22 -10.41 -0.27
C VAL A 179 19.91 -11.17 0.86
N GLU A 180 21.17 -10.88 1.14
CA GLU A 180 21.89 -11.55 2.24
C GLU A 180 21.29 -11.19 3.61
N GLN A 181 20.94 -9.94 3.81
CA GLN A 181 20.26 -9.50 5.03
C GLN A 181 18.85 -10.10 5.17
N ALA A 182 18.12 -10.24 4.07
CA ALA A 182 16.80 -10.87 4.05
C ALA A 182 16.88 -12.37 4.40
N ARG A 183 17.85 -13.11 3.85
CA ARG A 183 18.09 -14.51 4.20
C ARG A 183 18.43 -14.67 5.68
N ALA A 184 19.32 -13.83 6.21
CA ALA A 184 19.67 -13.85 7.64
C ALA A 184 18.45 -13.56 8.53
N ALA A 185 17.63 -12.58 8.19
CA ALA A 185 16.40 -12.27 8.91
C ALA A 185 15.39 -13.42 8.85
N ALA A 186 15.20 -14.04 7.68
CA ALA A 186 14.32 -15.21 7.52
C ALA A 186 14.76 -16.38 8.39
N GLN A 187 16.08 -16.69 8.42
CA GLN A 187 16.65 -17.72 9.29
C GLN A 187 16.50 -17.40 10.78
N ALA A 188 16.54 -16.12 11.15
CA ALA A 188 16.29 -15.66 12.51
C ALA A 188 14.80 -15.72 12.92
N GLY A 189 13.88 -15.89 11.95
CA GLY A 189 12.45 -16.08 12.21
C GLY A 189 11.52 -15.01 11.63
N ALA A 190 12.00 -14.12 10.76
CA ALA A 190 11.12 -13.17 10.07
C ALA A 190 10.12 -13.88 9.15
N ASP A 191 8.88 -13.43 9.13
CA ASP A 191 7.80 -13.95 8.29
C ASP A 191 7.57 -13.06 7.06
N ILE A 192 7.82 -11.75 7.19
CA ILE A 192 7.67 -10.74 6.15
C ILE A 192 8.97 -9.96 6.03
N ILE A 193 9.47 -9.86 4.81
CA ILE A 193 10.61 -9.02 4.46
C ILE A 193 10.11 -7.81 3.68
N ALA A 194 10.49 -6.63 4.13
CA ALA A 194 10.25 -5.39 3.39
C ALA A 194 11.55 -4.83 2.84
N VAL A 195 11.58 -4.59 1.55
CA VAL A 195 12.62 -3.77 0.93
C VAL A 195 12.07 -2.36 0.79
N ILE A 196 12.40 -1.49 1.74
CA ILE A 196 11.93 -0.10 1.70
C ILE A 196 12.67 0.66 0.60
N ARG A 197 11.90 1.29 -0.28
CA ARG A 197 12.45 2.25 -1.22
C ARG A 197 12.95 3.49 -0.51
N SER A 198 13.90 4.19 -1.13
CA SER A 198 14.28 5.53 -0.74
C SER A 198 13.05 6.44 -0.61
N THR A 199 13.00 7.25 0.43
CA THR A 199 11.95 8.27 0.60
C THR A 199 11.86 9.21 -0.61
N ALA A 200 13.00 9.56 -1.20
CA ALA A 200 13.07 10.40 -2.39
C ALA A 200 12.36 9.80 -3.60
N GLN A 201 12.32 8.47 -3.73
CA GLN A 201 11.62 7.81 -4.84
C GLN A 201 10.12 8.13 -4.86
N SER A 202 9.50 8.45 -3.74
CA SER A 202 8.08 8.85 -3.73
C SER A 202 7.80 10.09 -4.56
N LEU A 203 8.82 10.93 -4.78
CA LEU A 203 8.76 12.17 -5.55
C LEU A 203 9.25 12.03 -7.00
N LEU A 204 9.72 10.83 -7.39
CA LEU A 204 10.09 10.55 -8.77
C LEU A 204 8.83 10.22 -9.57
N ASP A 205 8.64 10.92 -10.69
CA ASP A 205 7.52 10.62 -11.62
C ASP A 205 7.96 9.62 -12.71
N TYR A 206 8.74 8.63 -12.30
CA TYR A 206 9.12 7.43 -13.07
C TYR A 206 9.59 6.34 -12.10
N VAL A 207 9.48 5.08 -12.52
CA VAL A 207 10.08 3.94 -11.81
C VAL A 207 11.44 3.67 -12.44
N PRO A 208 12.56 3.75 -11.69
CA PRO A 208 13.89 3.44 -12.22
C PRO A 208 13.94 2.05 -12.86
N HIS A 209 14.75 1.88 -13.90
CA HIS A 209 14.95 0.61 -14.58
C HIS A 209 16.20 -0.11 -14.05
N GLY A 210 16.09 -1.43 -13.86
CA GLY A 210 17.20 -2.28 -13.47
C GLY A 210 17.37 -2.45 -11.94
N ALA A 211 18.43 -3.16 -11.59
CA ALA A 211 18.81 -3.41 -10.21
C ALA A 211 19.43 -2.17 -9.55
N THR A 212 19.12 -1.95 -8.28
CA THR A 212 19.76 -0.92 -7.48
C THR A 212 21.03 -1.49 -6.84
N THR A 213 22.17 -0.90 -7.15
CA THR A 213 23.48 -1.28 -6.56
C THR A 213 24.08 -0.16 -5.72
N GLU A 214 23.64 1.08 -5.93
CA GLU A 214 24.10 2.30 -5.26
C GLU A 214 22.92 3.19 -4.93
N GLY A 215 21.98 2.69 -4.09
CA GLY A 215 20.84 3.46 -3.63
C GLY A 215 21.20 4.35 -2.44
N TYR A 216 20.65 5.55 -2.40
CA TYR A 216 20.80 6.47 -1.27
C TYR A 216 19.53 6.52 -0.43
N GLY A 217 19.67 6.18 0.86
CA GLY A 217 18.54 6.17 1.81
C GLY A 217 17.52 5.07 1.53
N GLY A 218 17.93 3.95 0.93
CA GLY A 218 17.12 2.78 0.64
C GLY A 218 17.31 2.23 -0.76
N THR A 219 16.72 1.07 -1.02
CA THR A 219 16.79 0.36 -2.31
C THR A 219 15.54 0.68 -3.11
N TYR A 220 15.67 1.11 -4.35
CA TYR A 220 14.52 1.54 -5.15
C TYR A 220 13.49 0.41 -5.37
N ALA A 221 12.22 0.77 -5.39
CA ALA A 221 11.14 -0.08 -5.85
C ALA A 221 11.19 -0.15 -7.38
N THR A 222 11.92 -1.14 -7.90
CA THR A 222 12.00 -1.46 -9.33
C THR A 222 11.51 -2.88 -9.56
N GLN A 223 11.05 -3.17 -10.77
CA GLN A 223 10.61 -4.52 -11.12
C GLN A 223 11.76 -5.53 -10.95
N GLU A 224 12.98 -5.16 -11.32
CA GLU A 224 14.16 -6.01 -11.21
C GLU A 224 14.52 -6.32 -9.75
N ASN A 225 14.48 -5.32 -8.85
CA ASN A 225 14.72 -5.54 -7.43
C ASN A 225 13.66 -6.46 -6.81
N PHE A 226 12.40 -6.33 -7.25
CA PHE A 226 11.33 -7.22 -6.81
C PHE A 226 11.57 -8.66 -7.25
N ARG A 227 11.98 -8.86 -8.50
CA ARG A 227 12.32 -10.18 -9.05
C ARG A 227 13.47 -10.83 -8.29
N ILE A 228 14.59 -10.12 -8.12
CA ILE A 228 15.78 -10.62 -7.42
C ILE A 228 15.43 -11.04 -5.99
N MET A 229 14.74 -10.18 -5.24
CA MET A 229 14.37 -10.49 -3.86
C MET A 229 13.35 -11.61 -3.78
N ARG A 230 12.34 -11.66 -4.68
CA ARG A 230 11.34 -12.73 -4.67
C ARG A 230 11.96 -14.10 -4.97
N GLU A 231 12.85 -14.18 -5.93
CA GLU A 231 13.59 -15.42 -6.26
C GLU A 231 14.41 -15.90 -5.05
N ALA A 232 15.16 -15.00 -4.41
CA ALA A 232 15.95 -15.31 -3.22
C ALA A 232 15.09 -15.80 -2.04
N LEU A 233 13.94 -15.16 -1.80
CA LEU A 233 13.03 -15.56 -0.73
C LEU A 233 12.29 -16.87 -1.06
N ASP A 234 11.99 -17.16 -2.32
CA ASP A 234 11.38 -18.44 -2.73
C ASP A 234 12.36 -19.61 -2.48
N GLU A 235 13.66 -19.41 -2.76
CA GLU A 235 14.70 -20.39 -2.45
C GLU A 235 14.84 -20.62 -0.95
N GLU A 236 14.91 -19.54 -0.18
CA GLU A 236 15.08 -19.63 1.27
C GLU A 236 13.84 -20.22 1.96
N ALA A 237 12.63 -19.86 1.49
CA ALA A 237 11.38 -20.43 1.97
C ALA A 237 11.32 -21.96 1.82
N LYS A 238 11.79 -22.48 0.67
CA LYS A 238 11.88 -23.94 0.43
C LYS A 238 12.84 -24.61 1.39
N LYS A 239 14.01 -24.00 1.68
CA LYS A 239 14.99 -24.52 2.65
C LYS A 239 14.42 -24.56 4.07
N LEU A 240 13.70 -23.51 4.45
CA LEU A 240 13.10 -23.37 5.78
C LEU A 240 11.79 -24.15 5.95
N GLY A 241 11.17 -24.61 4.85
CA GLY A 241 9.84 -25.25 4.87
C GLY A 241 8.72 -24.29 5.31
N ARG A 242 8.95 -22.98 5.18
CA ARG A 242 8.06 -21.91 5.63
C ARG A 242 7.98 -20.81 4.58
N TYR A 243 6.76 -20.36 4.24
CA TYR A 243 6.56 -19.28 3.28
C TYR A 243 7.09 -17.95 3.84
N LEU A 244 7.74 -17.18 2.98
CA LEU A 244 8.29 -15.86 3.30
C LEU A 244 7.56 -14.82 2.44
N HIS A 245 6.89 -13.88 3.12
CA HIS A 245 6.19 -12.79 2.45
C HIS A 245 7.15 -11.69 2.04
N LEU A 246 6.89 -11.10 0.87
CA LEU A 246 7.63 -9.94 0.38
C LEU A 246 6.70 -8.73 0.27
N THR A 247 7.14 -7.61 0.82
CA THR A 247 6.42 -6.33 0.73
C THR A 247 7.35 -5.20 0.28
N ASN A 248 6.75 -4.12 -0.24
CA ASN A 248 7.44 -2.89 -0.59
C ASN A 248 6.49 -1.70 -0.44
N TYR A 249 6.95 -0.51 -0.82
CA TYR A 249 6.20 0.74 -0.70
C TYR A 249 5.83 1.29 -2.08
N SER A 250 4.55 1.48 -2.35
CA SER A 250 4.06 2.05 -3.60
C SER A 250 3.57 3.50 -3.49
N SER A 251 3.30 4.01 -2.28
CA SER A 251 2.82 5.38 -2.09
C SER A 251 3.78 6.42 -2.68
N GLY A 252 3.28 7.31 -3.54
CA GLY A 252 4.09 8.28 -4.27
C GLY A 252 3.53 8.55 -5.67
N LEU A 253 4.32 9.20 -6.53
CA LEU A 253 3.91 9.58 -7.89
C LEU A 253 3.77 8.40 -8.88
N CYS A 254 4.30 7.21 -8.55
CA CYS A 254 4.25 6.02 -9.40
C CYS A 254 3.49 4.86 -8.74
N MET A 255 2.47 5.16 -7.96
CA MET A 255 1.73 4.15 -7.18
C MET A 255 1.18 3.00 -8.04
N PRO A 256 0.49 3.23 -9.17
CA PRO A 256 0.00 2.14 -10.02
C PRO A 256 1.11 1.35 -10.71
N GLU A 257 2.18 2.01 -11.15
CA GLU A 257 3.32 1.36 -11.81
C GLU A 257 4.03 0.38 -10.87
N ILE A 258 4.23 0.78 -9.61
CA ILE A 258 4.82 -0.09 -8.58
C ILE A 258 3.87 -1.22 -8.21
N ALA A 259 2.54 -0.96 -8.16
CA ALA A 259 1.55 -2.01 -7.91
C ALA A 259 1.54 -3.07 -9.02
N PHE A 260 1.66 -2.66 -10.29
CA PHE A 260 1.84 -3.58 -11.41
C PHE A 260 3.11 -4.43 -11.24
N ALA A 261 4.26 -3.78 -11.01
CA ALA A 261 5.52 -4.50 -10.84
C ALA A 261 5.46 -5.50 -9.68
N ALA A 262 4.85 -5.13 -8.56
CA ALA A 262 4.65 -6.01 -7.41
C ALA A 262 3.76 -7.22 -7.74
N ALA A 263 2.65 -7.01 -8.42
CA ALA A 263 1.76 -8.09 -8.85
C ALA A 263 2.47 -9.03 -9.83
N TRP A 264 3.22 -8.46 -10.77
CA TRP A 264 3.97 -9.22 -11.78
C TRP A 264 5.10 -10.04 -11.18
N GLU A 265 5.84 -9.50 -10.21
CA GLU A 265 6.94 -10.19 -9.52
C GLU A 265 6.50 -10.93 -8.26
N ARG A 266 5.20 -11.17 -8.11
CA ARG A 266 4.62 -12.04 -7.07
C ARG A 266 4.87 -11.58 -5.63
N LEU A 267 4.88 -10.27 -5.39
CA LEU A 267 4.85 -9.74 -4.03
C LEU A 267 3.54 -10.13 -3.33
N ASP A 268 3.55 -10.09 -2.01
CA ASP A 268 2.38 -10.39 -1.18
C ASP A 268 1.67 -9.14 -0.70
N MET A 269 2.41 -8.05 -0.50
CA MET A 269 1.91 -6.85 0.15
C MET A 269 2.52 -5.59 -0.46
N LEU A 270 1.83 -4.46 -0.27
CA LEU A 270 2.34 -3.12 -0.61
C LEU A 270 1.87 -2.09 0.42
N LEU A 271 2.74 -1.16 0.82
CA LEU A 271 2.26 0.09 1.39
C LEU A 271 1.60 0.89 0.26
N ASN A 272 0.29 1.11 0.37
CA ASN A 272 -0.52 1.76 -0.65
C ASN A 272 -1.52 2.72 -0.01
N ASP A 273 -1.10 3.97 0.19
CA ASP A 273 -1.89 5.00 0.83
C ASP A 273 -1.62 6.37 0.22
N ALA A 274 -2.67 6.98 -0.36
CA ALA A 274 -2.60 8.32 -0.95
C ALA A 274 -2.33 9.39 0.12
N MET A 275 -3.01 9.29 1.27
CA MET A 275 -2.89 10.28 2.35
C MET A 275 -1.45 10.40 2.85
N TYR A 276 -0.70 9.31 2.92
CA TYR A 276 0.72 9.34 3.25
C TYR A 276 1.52 10.23 2.26
N GLY A 277 1.31 10.05 0.97
CA GLY A 277 1.93 10.88 -0.06
C GLY A 277 1.51 12.35 0.00
N ILE A 278 0.22 12.59 0.23
CA ILE A 278 -0.34 13.93 0.33
C ILE A 278 0.22 14.67 1.55
N LEU A 279 0.12 14.08 2.73
CA LEU A 279 0.48 14.76 3.98
C LEU A 279 1.98 14.93 4.14
N PHE A 280 2.77 13.88 3.89
CA PHE A 280 4.20 13.87 4.23
C PHE A 280 5.14 14.13 3.06
N ARG A 281 4.66 14.12 1.81
CA ARG A 281 5.49 14.33 0.61
C ARG A 281 5.02 15.47 -0.26
N ASP A 282 3.97 16.17 0.14
CA ASP A 282 3.36 17.26 -0.61
C ASP A 282 3.06 16.86 -2.07
N ILE A 283 2.52 15.65 -2.25
CA ILE A 283 2.03 15.17 -3.55
C ILE A 283 0.59 15.65 -3.71
N ASN A 284 0.25 16.08 -4.92
CA ASN A 284 -1.09 16.57 -5.21
C ASN A 284 -2.17 15.53 -4.88
N MET A 285 -3.22 15.93 -4.18
CA MET A 285 -4.24 15.01 -3.70
C MET A 285 -5.12 14.43 -4.82
N LYS A 286 -5.42 15.21 -5.86
CA LYS A 286 -6.18 14.74 -7.03
C LYS A 286 -5.40 13.66 -7.78
N ARG A 287 -4.09 13.88 -7.97
CA ARG A 287 -3.18 12.92 -8.59
C ARG A 287 -3.14 11.62 -7.80
N THR A 288 -2.83 11.69 -6.51
CA THR A 288 -2.63 10.49 -5.69
C THR A 288 -3.90 9.68 -5.47
N MET A 289 -5.08 10.31 -5.39
CA MET A 289 -6.33 9.56 -5.23
C MET A 289 -6.72 8.79 -6.51
N CYS A 290 -6.50 9.37 -7.70
CA CYS A 290 -6.66 8.63 -8.97
C CYS A 290 -5.69 7.44 -9.03
N ASP A 291 -4.41 7.68 -8.72
CA ASP A 291 -3.36 6.66 -8.73
C ASP A 291 -3.64 5.56 -7.71
N GLN A 292 -4.11 5.91 -6.50
CA GLN A 292 -4.49 4.93 -5.48
C GLN A 292 -5.62 4.02 -5.95
N TYR A 293 -6.65 4.57 -6.56
CA TYR A 293 -7.78 3.76 -7.05
C TYR A 293 -7.31 2.72 -8.06
N PHE A 294 -6.58 3.15 -9.10
CA PHE A 294 -6.13 2.22 -10.13
C PHE A 294 -5.13 1.18 -9.59
N SER A 295 -4.23 1.59 -8.69
CA SER A 295 -3.31 0.66 -8.04
C SER A 295 -4.03 -0.36 -7.17
N ARG A 296 -5.07 0.03 -6.44
CA ARG A 296 -5.88 -0.89 -5.62
C ARG A 296 -6.71 -1.86 -6.44
N ARG A 297 -7.12 -1.50 -7.64
CA ARG A 297 -7.74 -2.44 -8.58
C ARG A 297 -6.77 -3.54 -9.02
N ILE A 298 -5.52 -3.17 -9.29
CA ILE A 298 -4.45 -4.15 -9.56
C ILE A 298 -4.23 -5.03 -8.34
N CYS A 299 -4.15 -4.45 -7.14
CA CYS A 299 -3.99 -5.19 -5.88
C CYS A 299 -5.16 -6.15 -5.62
N ALA A 300 -6.40 -5.70 -5.86
CA ALA A 300 -7.61 -6.54 -5.73
C ALA A 300 -7.54 -7.75 -6.67
N TYR A 301 -7.24 -7.51 -7.95
CA TYR A 301 -7.14 -8.55 -8.97
C TYR A 301 -6.02 -9.54 -8.68
N ALA A 302 -4.85 -9.06 -8.23
CA ALA A 302 -3.68 -9.88 -7.95
C ALA A 302 -3.65 -10.49 -6.53
N GLY A 303 -4.65 -10.22 -5.68
CA GLY A 303 -4.67 -10.72 -4.31
C GLY A 303 -3.52 -10.19 -3.45
N LEU A 304 -3.12 -8.92 -3.63
CA LEU A 304 -2.12 -8.25 -2.80
C LEU A 304 -2.79 -7.64 -1.57
N VAL A 305 -2.14 -7.79 -0.41
CA VAL A 305 -2.52 -7.06 0.80
C VAL A 305 -1.99 -5.62 0.68
N ILE A 306 -2.84 -4.63 0.95
CA ILE A 306 -2.36 -3.26 1.11
C ILE A 306 -2.09 -3.00 2.59
N ASN A 307 -0.92 -2.41 2.88
CA ASN A 307 -0.67 -1.75 4.15
C ASN A 307 -0.96 -0.27 3.98
N THR A 308 -1.76 0.31 4.86
CA THR A 308 -2.06 1.73 4.84
C THR A 308 -1.14 2.49 5.79
N GLY A 309 -1.12 3.80 5.71
CA GLY A 309 -0.12 4.63 6.37
C GLY A 309 -0.65 5.44 7.55
N GLU A 310 -1.82 5.10 8.10
CA GLU A 310 -2.47 5.86 9.19
C GLU A 310 -1.60 5.93 10.45
N ASP A 311 -0.81 4.90 10.68
CA ASP A 311 0.22 4.87 11.71
C ASP A 311 1.24 6.02 11.61
N ASN A 312 1.49 6.51 10.39
CA ASN A 312 2.38 7.64 10.16
C ASN A 312 1.70 9.01 10.35
N TYR A 313 0.37 9.09 10.32
CA TYR A 313 -0.32 10.39 10.45
C TYR A 313 -0.12 11.03 11.82
N ILE A 314 0.14 10.22 12.83
CA ILE A 314 0.42 10.65 14.19
C ILE A 314 1.90 11.00 14.44
N THR A 315 2.77 10.93 13.44
CA THR A 315 4.17 11.35 13.61
C THR A 315 4.33 12.84 13.83
N THR A 316 3.36 13.66 13.43
CA THR A 316 3.30 15.10 13.65
C THR A 316 2.55 15.48 14.92
N ALA A 317 1.73 14.55 15.47
CA ALA A 317 0.97 14.73 16.70
C ALA A 317 1.15 13.50 17.61
N ASP A 318 0.80 13.61 18.89
CA ASP A 318 0.79 12.46 19.79
C ASP A 318 -0.42 11.57 19.54
N ALA A 319 -0.26 10.24 19.60
CA ALA A 319 -1.36 9.29 19.39
C ALA A 319 -2.48 9.45 20.42
N TYR A 320 -2.18 9.96 21.62
CA TYR A 320 -3.21 10.27 22.60
C TYR A 320 -4.16 11.37 22.09
N GLU A 321 -3.64 12.42 21.46
CA GLU A 321 -4.45 13.52 20.95
C GLU A 321 -5.12 13.16 19.60
N ALA A 322 -4.41 12.45 18.73
CA ALA A 322 -4.77 12.24 17.33
C ALA A 322 -5.32 10.85 16.98
N ALA A 323 -5.49 9.94 17.95
CA ALA A 323 -5.97 8.58 17.69
C ALA A 323 -7.26 8.51 16.84
N HIS A 324 -8.18 9.45 17.01
CA HIS A 324 -9.42 9.52 16.27
C HIS A 324 -9.23 9.80 14.77
N THR A 325 -8.14 10.50 14.38
CA THR A 325 -7.81 10.74 12.97
C THR A 325 -7.38 9.46 12.29
N VAL A 326 -6.66 8.57 13.00
CA VAL A 326 -6.28 7.24 12.53
C VAL A 326 -7.53 6.40 12.25
N ILE A 327 -8.47 6.33 13.21
CA ILE A 327 -9.73 5.58 13.06
C ILE A 327 -10.56 6.12 11.88
N ALA A 328 -10.74 7.43 11.78
CA ALA A 328 -11.47 8.04 10.67
C ALA A 328 -10.81 7.74 9.31
N SER A 329 -9.47 7.83 9.24
CA SER A 329 -8.72 7.51 8.02
C SER A 329 -8.82 6.04 7.64
N GLN A 330 -8.77 5.12 8.60
CA GLN A 330 -8.94 3.68 8.36
C GLN A 330 -10.32 3.36 7.78
N LEU A 331 -11.39 3.98 8.30
CA LEU A 331 -12.74 3.80 7.77
C LEU A 331 -12.89 4.38 6.35
N VAL A 332 -12.27 5.53 6.06
CA VAL A 332 -12.22 6.10 4.70
C VAL A 332 -11.42 5.17 3.78
N ASN A 333 -10.27 4.65 4.23
CA ASN A 333 -9.48 3.69 3.46
C ASN A 333 -10.22 2.37 3.22
N GLU A 334 -11.00 1.87 4.19
CA GLU A 334 -11.88 0.71 4.02
C GLU A 334 -12.88 0.95 2.89
N ALA A 335 -13.64 2.05 2.96
CA ALA A 335 -14.65 2.39 1.97
C ALA A 335 -14.04 2.54 0.56
N PHE A 336 -12.88 3.19 0.47
CA PHE A 336 -12.15 3.38 -0.77
C PHE A 336 -11.65 2.06 -1.37
N ALA A 337 -11.07 1.19 -0.55
CA ALA A 337 -10.54 -0.10 -0.99
C ALA A 337 -11.67 -1.05 -1.45
N LYS A 338 -12.79 -1.08 -0.74
CA LYS A 338 -13.97 -1.84 -1.16
C LYS A 338 -14.53 -1.39 -2.50
N ARG A 339 -14.51 -0.08 -2.77
CA ARG A 339 -14.89 0.45 -4.10
C ARG A 339 -13.95 -0.01 -5.21
N ALA A 340 -12.69 -0.29 -4.89
CA ALA A 340 -11.71 -0.87 -5.80
C ALA A 340 -11.80 -2.41 -5.93
N GLY A 341 -12.73 -3.06 -5.23
CA GLY A 341 -12.95 -4.52 -5.28
C GLY A 341 -12.11 -5.33 -4.28
N MET A 342 -11.47 -4.69 -3.31
CA MET A 342 -10.64 -5.39 -2.31
C MET A 342 -11.48 -6.07 -1.23
N ALA A 343 -11.08 -7.27 -0.84
CA ALA A 343 -11.67 -8.02 0.27
C ALA A 343 -11.05 -7.59 1.62
N ASP A 344 -11.75 -7.86 2.72
CA ASP A 344 -11.31 -7.49 4.07
C ASP A 344 -9.90 -8.01 4.41
N TRP A 345 -9.59 -9.25 4.02
CA TRP A 345 -8.28 -9.87 4.26
C TRP A 345 -7.11 -9.20 3.51
N GLN A 346 -7.40 -8.33 2.54
CA GLN A 346 -6.40 -7.54 1.81
C GLN A 346 -6.10 -6.18 2.48
N LEU A 347 -6.76 -5.84 3.60
CA LEU A 347 -6.71 -4.52 4.20
C LEU A 347 -5.87 -4.54 5.48
N GLY A 348 -4.56 -4.31 5.33
CA GLY A 348 -3.61 -4.15 6.43
C GLY A 348 -3.58 -2.71 6.93
N PHE A 349 -4.63 -2.29 7.65
CA PHE A 349 -4.70 -0.94 8.21
C PHE A 349 -3.57 -0.65 9.17
N GLY A 350 -2.98 0.54 9.06
CA GLY A 350 -1.88 0.98 9.89
C GLY A 350 -2.33 1.39 11.29
N HIS A 351 -1.62 0.91 12.30
CA HIS A 351 -1.75 1.33 13.69
C HIS A 351 -0.38 1.31 14.37
N ALA A 352 -0.11 2.26 15.29
CA ALA A 352 1.18 2.39 15.97
C ALA A 352 1.05 2.84 17.42
N TYR A 353 1.96 2.35 18.25
CA TYR A 353 2.08 2.74 19.66
C TYR A 353 2.90 4.04 19.81
N GLU A 354 2.35 5.16 19.34
CA GLU A 354 3.02 6.46 19.32
C GLU A 354 2.46 7.42 20.40
N ILE A 355 2.46 6.98 21.67
CA ILE A 355 2.03 7.77 22.83
C ILE A 355 3.27 8.27 23.57
N ASP A 356 3.28 9.54 24.00
CA ASP A 356 4.35 10.13 24.79
C ASP A 356 4.64 9.28 26.05
N THR A 357 5.87 8.81 26.17
CA THR A 357 6.33 7.93 27.25
C THR A 357 6.31 8.58 28.62
N ALA A 358 6.28 9.91 28.72
CA ALA A 358 6.11 10.63 29.98
C ALA A 358 4.67 10.58 30.52
N ARG A 359 3.70 10.17 29.69
CA ARG A 359 2.30 10.03 30.09
C ARG A 359 2.10 8.75 30.91
N PRO A 360 1.36 8.79 32.04
CA PRO A 360 0.99 7.58 32.77
C PRO A 360 -0.02 6.74 31.98
N ASP A 361 -0.13 5.47 32.32
CA ASP A 361 -1.11 4.52 31.81
C ASP A 361 -1.06 4.29 30.28
N THR A 362 0.07 4.56 29.61
CA THR A 362 0.23 4.44 28.15
C THR A 362 -0.15 3.06 27.64
N LEU A 363 0.12 1.98 28.38
CA LEU A 363 -0.26 0.63 28.00
C LEU A 363 -1.80 0.45 27.93
N ALA A 364 -2.54 1.00 28.91
CA ALA A 364 -4.00 0.92 28.90
C ALA A 364 -4.63 1.73 27.77
N LEU A 365 -4.02 2.88 27.44
CA LEU A 365 -4.41 3.74 26.33
C LEU A 365 -4.15 3.03 24.98
N GLU A 366 -2.99 2.39 24.85
CA GLU A 366 -2.63 1.65 23.64
C GLU A 366 -3.49 0.38 23.46
N LEU A 367 -3.73 -0.39 24.51
CA LEU A 367 -4.67 -1.51 24.48
C LEU A 367 -6.06 -1.07 24.00
N SER A 368 -6.49 0.13 24.43
CA SER A 368 -7.76 0.70 23.98
C SER A 368 -7.78 0.88 22.45
N GLN A 369 -6.73 1.48 21.90
CA GLN A 369 -6.64 1.75 20.46
C GLN A 369 -6.50 0.45 19.66
N ALA A 370 -5.64 -0.46 20.09
CA ALA A 370 -5.40 -1.73 19.41
C ALA A 370 -6.65 -2.63 19.39
N LEU A 371 -7.38 -2.70 20.51
CA LEU A 371 -8.65 -3.41 20.60
C LEU A 371 -9.74 -2.75 19.77
N LEU A 372 -9.81 -1.40 19.75
CA LEU A 372 -10.76 -0.65 18.94
C LEU A 372 -10.54 -0.94 17.45
N VAL A 373 -9.31 -0.83 16.96
CA VAL A 373 -8.98 -1.14 15.55
C VAL A 373 -9.34 -2.58 15.20
N ARG A 374 -8.98 -3.56 16.07
CA ARG A 374 -9.32 -4.96 15.85
C ARG A 374 -10.83 -5.19 15.85
N ARG A 375 -11.58 -4.49 16.70
CA ARG A 375 -13.05 -4.58 16.75
C ARG A 375 -13.72 -4.00 15.52
N LEU A 376 -13.18 -2.89 15.00
CA LEU A 376 -13.69 -2.27 13.76
C LEU A 376 -13.39 -3.12 12.52
N PHE A 377 -12.24 -3.79 12.48
CA PHE A 377 -11.78 -4.54 11.31
C PHE A 377 -11.43 -6.00 11.66
N PRO A 378 -12.42 -6.82 12.06
CA PRO A 378 -12.18 -8.16 12.61
C PRO A 378 -11.55 -9.14 11.62
N ARG A 379 -11.75 -8.96 10.32
CA ARG A 379 -11.23 -9.82 9.25
C ARG A 379 -10.01 -9.27 8.51
N SER A 380 -9.51 -8.12 8.94
CA SER A 380 -8.36 -7.47 8.33
C SER A 380 -7.07 -7.84 9.06
N PRO A 381 -5.92 -7.97 8.38
CA PRO A 381 -4.66 -8.33 9.04
C PRO A 381 -4.20 -7.30 10.07
N ILE A 382 -4.48 -6.04 9.93
CA ILE A 382 -3.98 -4.91 10.71
C ILE A 382 -2.45 -4.92 10.78
N LYS A 383 -1.82 -3.89 10.26
CA LYS A 383 -0.37 -3.70 10.39
C LYS A 383 -0.08 -2.87 11.63
N TYR A 384 0.43 -3.52 12.65
CA TYR A 384 0.82 -2.88 13.90
C TYR A 384 2.28 -2.44 13.84
N MET A 385 2.55 -1.19 14.20
CA MET A 385 3.90 -0.63 14.23
C MET A 385 4.40 -0.41 15.67
N PRO A 386 5.72 -0.57 15.89
CA PRO A 386 6.34 -0.22 17.15
C PRO A 386 6.35 1.30 17.32
N PRO A 387 6.60 1.78 18.54
CA PRO A 387 6.85 3.19 18.79
C PRO A 387 8.19 3.60 18.15
N THR A 388 8.15 4.48 17.16
CA THR A 388 9.37 4.98 16.50
C THR A 388 9.71 6.40 16.91
N LYS A 389 8.70 7.25 17.07
CA LYS A 389 8.83 8.67 17.43
C LYS A 389 9.45 8.90 18.80
N HIS A 390 9.16 8.03 19.75
CA HIS A 390 9.59 8.19 21.15
C HIS A 390 10.83 7.36 21.52
N LYS A 391 11.48 6.71 20.55
CA LYS A 391 12.74 6.03 20.79
C LYS A 391 13.86 7.01 21.08
N GLN A 392 14.78 6.58 21.94
CA GLN A 392 15.87 7.38 22.45
C GLN A 392 17.22 6.68 22.22
N GLY A 393 18.32 7.39 22.49
CA GLY A 393 19.68 6.82 22.46
C GLY A 393 19.93 5.77 23.55
N ASP A 394 19.08 5.69 24.60
CA ASP A 394 19.08 4.57 25.54
C ASP A 394 18.45 3.34 24.88
N ILE A 395 19.30 2.39 24.48
CA ILE A 395 18.89 1.16 23.81
C ILE A 395 18.06 0.22 24.72
N PHE A 396 18.28 0.24 26.02
CA PHE A 396 17.51 -0.58 26.97
C PHE A 396 16.09 -0.04 27.15
N PHE A 397 15.94 1.27 27.23
CA PHE A 397 14.64 1.91 27.24
C PHE A 397 13.89 1.63 25.91
N SER A 398 14.57 1.84 24.79
CA SER A 398 14.00 1.58 23.47
C SER A 398 13.57 0.13 23.28
N HIS A 399 14.39 -0.83 23.79
CA HIS A 399 14.04 -2.24 23.78
C HIS A 399 12.82 -2.58 24.66
N ALA A 400 12.78 -2.01 25.89
CA ALA A 400 11.63 -2.21 26.77
C ALA A 400 10.32 -1.70 26.13
N TYR A 401 10.40 -0.60 25.41
CA TYR A 401 9.25 -0.03 24.70
C TYR A 401 8.82 -0.91 23.51
N ASP A 402 9.76 -1.50 22.77
CA ASP A 402 9.48 -2.50 21.74
C ASP A 402 8.78 -3.74 22.33
N VAL A 403 9.25 -4.24 23.48
CA VAL A 403 8.62 -5.37 24.20
C VAL A 403 7.16 -5.08 24.59
N MET A 404 6.86 -3.84 24.99
CA MET A 404 5.48 -3.44 25.30
C MET A 404 4.61 -3.46 24.03
N ALA A 405 5.13 -3.05 22.88
CA ALA A 405 4.43 -3.12 21.60
C ALA A 405 4.21 -4.58 21.17
N ASP A 406 5.22 -5.46 21.33
CA ASP A 406 5.11 -6.89 21.04
C ASP A 406 4.01 -7.54 21.90
N LEU A 407 3.92 -7.17 23.18
CA LEU A 407 2.89 -7.66 24.10
C LEU A 407 1.49 -7.22 23.65
N VAL A 408 1.31 -5.94 23.29
CA VAL A 408 0.04 -5.43 22.78
C VAL A 408 -0.36 -6.16 21.50
N ALA A 409 0.55 -6.30 20.55
CA ALA A 409 0.28 -7.00 19.29
C ALA A 409 -0.19 -8.44 19.51
N ALA A 410 0.47 -9.17 20.39
CA ALA A 410 0.12 -10.56 20.74
C ALA A 410 -1.24 -10.65 21.44
N THR A 411 -1.49 -9.80 22.43
CA THR A 411 -2.69 -9.86 23.28
C THR A 411 -3.94 -9.34 22.60
N THR A 412 -3.80 -8.50 21.57
CA THR A 412 -4.91 -7.95 20.77
C THR A 412 -5.05 -8.63 19.40
N HIS A 413 -4.31 -9.72 19.17
CA HIS A 413 -4.36 -10.53 17.96
C HIS A 413 -4.17 -9.71 16.66
N GLN A 414 -3.13 -8.89 16.61
CA GLN A 414 -2.76 -8.22 15.38
C GLN A 414 -2.27 -9.23 14.33
N GLY A 415 -2.54 -8.98 13.03
CA GLY A 415 -2.14 -9.93 11.99
C GLY A 415 -0.69 -9.77 11.55
N ILE A 416 -0.22 -8.52 11.48
CA ILE A 416 1.12 -8.16 11.03
C ILE A 416 1.74 -7.25 12.08
N GLN A 417 2.96 -7.57 12.50
CA GLN A 417 3.72 -6.68 13.38
C GLN A 417 5.06 -6.31 12.75
N LEU A 418 5.22 -5.04 12.41
CA LEU A 418 6.53 -4.46 12.12
C LEU A 418 7.31 -4.40 13.44
N LEU A 419 8.49 -5.03 13.45
CA LEU A 419 9.31 -5.08 14.65
C LEU A 419 10.14 -3.82 14.80
N GLY A 420 10.14 -3.28 16.02
CA GLY A 420 11.04 -2.20 16.42
C GLY A 420 12.46 -2.70 16.65
N MET A 421 13.41 -1.84 16.42
CA MET A 421 14.83 -2.09 16.68
C MET A 421 15.32 -1.12 17.76
N MET A 422 15.96 -1.63 18.79
CA MET A 422 16.40 -0.82 19.92
C MET A 422 17.40 0.29 19.54
N THR A 423 18.01 0.19 18.37
CA THR A 423 19.06 1.11 17.87
C THR A 423 18.54 2.14 16.85
N GLU A 424 17.25 2.16 16.54
CA GLU A 424 16.68 3.02 15.48
C GLU A 424 16.95 4.52 15.68
N ALA A 425 17.06 4.98 16.94
CA ALA A 425 17.40 6.35 17.24
C ALA A 425 18.90 6.68 17.10
N LEU A 426 19.75 5.68 16.87
CA LEU A 426 21.21 5.85 16.83
C LEU A 426 21.77 5.66 15.41
N HIS A 427 21.33 4.62 14.72
CA HIS A 427 21.82 4.27 13.38
C HIS A 427 20.82 3.38 12.62
N THR A 428 21.04 3.22 11.34
CA THR A 428 20.29 2.23 10.54
C THR A 428 20.52 0.83 11.10
N PRO A 429 19.45 0.07 11.42
CA PRO A 429 19.58 -1.25 12.03
C PRO A 429 20.42 -2.22 11.22
N VAL A 430 21.29 -2.94 11.90
CA VAL A 430 22.17 -3.99 11.34
C VAL A 430 21.60 -5.38 11.63
N LEU A 431 22.29 -6.43 11.18
CA LEU A 431 21.84 -7.84 11.34
C LEU A 431 21.57 -8.22 12.80
N MET A 432 22.42 -7.78 13.73
CA MET A 432 22.26 -8.11 15.14
C MET A 432 21.02 -7.45 15.75
N ASP A 433 20.69 -6.23 15.37
CA ASP A 433 19.49 -5.54 15.86
C ASP A 433 18.22 -6.29 15.45
N ARG A 434 18.16 -6.72 14.18
CA ARG A 434 17.05 -7.55 13.66
C ARG A 434 16.96 -8.90 14.36
N TYR A 435 18.12 -9.53 14.61
CA TYR A 435 18.16 -10.80 15.34
C TYR A 435 17.57 -10.66 16.75
N VAL A 436 18.00 -9.65 17.52
CA VAL A 436 17.47 -9.38 18.86
C VAL A 436 15.96 -9.13 18.83
N ALA A 437 15.49 -8.24 17.95
CA ALA A 437 14.07 -7.94 17.80
C ALA A 437 13.25 -9.20 17.46
N LEU A 438 13.71 -10.02 16.50
CA LEU A 438 13.02 -11.26 16.10
C LEU A 438 12.96 -12.29 17.23
N LYS A 439 14.03 -12.47 18.00
CA LYS A 439 14.05 -13.40 19.14
C LYS A 439 13.17 -12.91 20.29
N THR A 440 13.16 -11.61 20.54
CA THR A 440 12.29 -11.00 21.56
C THR A 440 10.81 -11.17 21.18
N ALA A 441 10.44 -10.76 19.97
CA ALA A 441 9.08 -10.90 19.47
C ALA A 441 8.61 -12.37 19.46
N ASP A 442 9.45 -13.30 19.04
CA ASP A 442 9.14 -14.73 19.06
C ASP A 442 8.86 -15.24 20.48
N TYR A 443 9.65 -14.79 21.46
CA TYR A 443 9.39 -15.11 22.88
C TYR A 443 8.07 -14.52 23.37
N ILE A 444 7.85 -13.23 23.17
CA ILE A 444 6.65 -12.51 23.65
C ILE A 444 5.39 -13.08 22.99
N HIS A 445 5.39 -13.28 21.68
CA HIS A 445 4.24 -13.84 20.96
C HIS A 445 3.86 -15.25 21.47
N ARG A 446 4.84 -16.07 21.80
CA ARG A 446 4.57 -17.39 22.40
C ARG A 446 4.10 -17.29 23.84
N ALA A 447 4.74 -16.45 24.64
CA ALA A 447 4.44 -16.29 26.07
C ALA A 447 3.06 -15.66 26.32
N ALA A 448 2.67 -14.68 25.47
CA ALA A 448 1.42 -13.93 25.61
C ALA A 448 0.26 -14.43 24.73
N ARG A 449 0.41 -15.54 24.02
CA ARG A 449 -0.54 -16.04 23.01
C ARG A 449 -1.99 -16.12 23.47
N GLY A 450 -2.24 -16.64 24.66
CA GLY A 450 -3.57 -16.77 25.24
C GLY A 450 -3.94 -15.64 26.19
N PHE A 451 -3.01 -14.73 26.48
CA PHE A 451 -3.18 -13.78 27.57
C PHE A 451 -4.37 -12.84 27.38
N GLY A 452 -4.63 -12.41 26.13
CA GLY A 452 -5.76 -11.54 25.82
C GLY A 452 -7.14 -12.14 26.13
N THR A 453 -7.23 -13.47 26.32
CA THR A 453 -8.48 -14.18 26.65
C THR A 453 -8.64 -14.49 28.14
N GLU A 454 -7.63 -14.17 28.98
CA GLU A 454 -7.61 -14.49 30.41
C GLU A 454 -8.30 -13.44 31.28
N PHE A 455 -8.68 -12.28 30.70
CA PHE A 455 -9.29 -11.20 31.47
C PHE A 455 -10.43 -10.53 30.71
N GLU A 456 -11.34 -9.93 31.45
CA GLU A 456 -12.42 -9.08 30.97
C GLU A 456 -12.20 -7.64 31.41
N LEU A 457 -12.52 -6.69 30.53
CA LEU A 457 -12.45 -5.27 30.86
C LEU A 457 -13.69 -4.83 31.65
N ARG A 458 -13.49 -4.12 32.74
CA ARG A 458 -14.60 -3.46 33.42
C ARG A 458 -15.15 -2.34 32.54
N ARG A 459 -16.47 -2.16 32.52
CA ARG A 459 -17.15 -1.13 31.72
C ARG A 459 -16.66 0.29 32.01
N ASP A 460 -16.26 0.56 33.23
CA ASP A 460 -15.73 1.84 33.70
C ASP A 460 -14.19 1.95 33.64
N SER A 461 -13.51 0.97 33.05
CA SER A 461 -12.05 1.00 32.92
C SER A 461 -11.58 2.12 32.00
N LEU A 462 -10.33 2.56 32.18
CA LEU A 462 -9.71 3.56 31.32
C LEU A 462 -9.72 3.11 29.84
N THR A 463 -9.37 1.86 29.59
CA THR A 463 -9.34 1.24 28.25
C THR A 463 -10.70 1.37 27.53
N VAL A 464 -11.78 1.02 28.22
CA VAL A 464 -13.15 1.10 27.64
C VAL A 464 -13.56 2.54 27.41
N ARG A 465 -13.41 3.43 28.41
CA ARG A 465 -13.77 4.84 28.26
C ARG A 465 -13.02 5.49 27.11
N ARG A 466 -11.71 5.19 26.99
CA ARG A 466 -10.88 5.73 25.90
C ARG A 466 -11.33 5.26 24.52
N ALA A 467 -11.71 3.99 24.35
CA ALA A 467 -12.22 3.49 23.09
C ALA A 467 -13.50 4.21 22.65
N HIS A 468 -14.43 4.44 23.58
CA HIS A 468 -15.65 5.21 23.32
C HIS A 468 -15.37 6.67 22.96
N GLU A 469 -14.44 7.32 23.67
CA GLU A 469 -14.01 8.69 23.38
C GLU A 469 -13.43 8.80 21.97
N VAL A 470 -12.48 7.92 21.62
CA VAL A 470 -11.82 7.93 20.32
C VAL A 470 -12.83 7.68 19.19
N LEU A 471 -13.71 6.70 19.34
CA LEU A 471 -14.74 6.41 18.34
C LEU A 471 -15.71 7.59 18.16
N GLY A 472 -16.14 8.24 19.25
CA GLY A 472 -17.00 9.40 19.19
C GLY A 472 -16.34 10.60 18.51
N ARG A 473 -15.06 10.84 18.77
CA ARG A 473 -14.28 11.88 18.06
C ARG A 473 -14.07 11.55 16.59
N ALA A 474 -13.89 10.27 16.24
CA ALA A 474 -13.77 9.82 14.86
C ALA A 474 -15.10 10.00 14.09
N GLU A 475 -16.24 9.66 14.72
CA GLU A 475 -17.58 9.91 14.16
C GLU A 475 -17.77 11.40 13.83
N LYS A 476 -17.46 12.29 14.77
CA LYS A 476 -17.55 13.75 14.56
C LYS A 476 -16.66 14.22 13.41
N LEU A 477 -15.41 13.74 13.34
CA LEU A 477 -14.49 14.08 12.24
C LEU A 477 -15.03 13.60 10.89
N LEU A 478 -15.64 12.42 10.83
CA LEU A 478 -16.27 11.89 9.62
C LEU A 478 -17.51 12.69 9.22
N GLU A 479 -18.34 13.15 10.18
CA GLU A 479 -19.48 14.04 9.93
C GLU A 479 -19.04 15.35 9.30
N GLU A 480 -18.04 16.01 9.90
CA GLU A 480 -17.47 17.25 9.40
C GLU A 480 -16.82 17.06 8.01
N THR A 481 -16.14 15.93 7.80
CA THR A 481 -15.49 15.63 6.51
C THR A 481 -16.54 15.29 5.44
N ALA A 482 -17.61 14.59 5.78
CA ALA A 482 -18.71 14.30 4.85
C ALA A 482 -19.50 15.57 4.44
N ALA A 483 -19.56 16.58 5.33
CA ALA A 483 -20.20 17.87 5.04
C ALA A 483 -19.32 18.75 4.14
N ASP A 484 -18.03 18.83 4.41
CA ASP A 484 -17.09 19.73 3.71
C ASP A 484 -16.43 19.10 2.47
N GLY A 485 -16.43 17.78 2.37
CA GLY A 485 -15.64 17.00 1.39
C GLY A 485 -14.19 16.77 1.83
N LEU A 486 -13.61 15.64 1.37
CA LEU A 486 -12.26 15.21 1.76
C LEU A 486 -11.18 16.24 1.38
N TRP A 487 -11.28 16.84 0.19
CA TRP A 487 -10.33 17.86 -0.27
C TRP A 487 -10.23 19.05 0.69
N THR A 488 -11.38 19.54 1.14
CA THR A 488 -11.47 20.64 2.10
C THR A 488 -10.97 20.22 3.49
N ALA A 489 -11.27 19.00 3.94
CA ALA A 489 -10.85 18.50 5.23
C ALA A 489 -9.31 18.38 5.32
N ILE A 490 -8.67 17.90 4.26
CA ILE A 490 -7.20 17.87 4.15
C ILE A 490 -6.63 19.30 4.12
N GLY A 491 -7.28 20.20 3.35
CA GLY A 491 -6.89 21.62 3.29
C GLY A 491 -6.98 22.34 4.63
N LYS A 492 -7.89 21.91 5.51
CA LYS A 492 -8.06 22.42 6.88
C LYS A 492 -7.19 21.69 7.93
N ALA A 493 -6.25 20.85 7.52
CA ALA A 493 -5.38 20.06 8.40
C ALA A 493 -6.13 19.16 9.41
N ARG A 494 -7.29 18.60 9.03
CA ARG A 494 -8.06 17.73 9.92
C ARG A 494 -7.45 16.32 10.09
N PHE A 495 -6.49 15.97 9.23
CA PHE A 495 -5.75 14.71 9.27
C PHE A 495 -4.25 15.01 9.39
N GLY A 496 -3.63 14.60 10.48
CA GLY A 496 -2.17 14.67 10.66
C GLY A 496 -1.57 16.07 10.80
N ASP A 497 -2.30 17.05 11.30
CA ASP A 497 -1.85 18.44 11.57
C ASP A 497 -1.09 19.13 10.42
N VAL A 498 -1.34 18.70 9.19
CA VAL A 498 -0.70 19.22 7.97
C VAL A 498 -1.75 19.63 6.96
N SER A 499 -1.74 20.92 6.57
CA SER A 499 -2.60 21.46 5.52
C SER A 499 -2.00 21.22 4.14
N ARG A 500 -2.83 20.76 3.18
CA ARG A 500 -2.48 20.62 1.76
C ARG A 500 -3.60 21.15 0.89
N GLN A 501 -3.26 21.96 -0.09
CA GLN A 501 -4.26 22.55 -0.96
C GLN A 501 -4.62 21.64 -2.14
N PRO A 502 -5.88 21.60 -2.61
CA PRO A 502 -6.31 20.73 -3.71
C PRO A 502 -5.55 20.93 -5.02
N ASP A 503 -5.18 22.17 -5.30
CA ASP A 503 -4.43 22.55 -6.51
C ASP A 503 -2.93 22.78 -6.25
N GLY A 504 -2.46 22.42 -5.06
CA GLY A 504 -1.05 22.44 -4.67
C GLY A 504 -0.39 21.07 -4.79
N GLY A 505 0.88 21.05 -4.41
CA GLY A 505 1.67 19.81 -4.37
C GLY A 505 2.19 19.35 -5.72
N LYS A 506 3.07 18.34 -5.69
CA LYS A 506 3.77 17.83 -6.87
C LYS A 506 2.90 16.87 -7.67
N GLY A 507 2.97 16.95 -9.01
CA GLY A 507 2.35 16.00 -9.95
C GLY A 507 0.96 16.36 -10.43
N LEU A 508 0.41 17.53 -10.09
CA LEU A 508 -0.88 18.00 -10.59
C LEU A 508 -0.90 18.08 -12.11
N ASP A 509 0.21 18.49 -12.74
CA ASP A 509 0.36 18.58 -14.19
C ASP A 509 0.26 17.22 -14.91
N GLY A 510 0.33 16.13 -14.16
CA GLY A 510 0.10 14.78 -14.65
C GLY A 510 -1.36 14.31 -14.58
N VAL A 511 -2.30 15.14 -14.11
CA VAL A 511 -3.75 14.84 -14.05
C VAL A 511 -4.43 15.44 -15.28
N PHE A 512 -5.34 14.69 -15.90
CA PHE A 512 -6.12 15.16 -17.04
C PHE A 512 -7.54 14.59 -17.03
N GLU A 513 -8.48 15.29 -17.65
CA GLU A 513 -9.85 14.81 -17.83
C GLU A 513 -9.90 13.83 -19.01
N ARG A 514 -10.66 12.75 -18.85
CA ARG A 514 -10.86 11.74 -19.89
C ARG A 514 -11.77 12.29 -20.98
N GLY A 515 -11.33 12.17 -22.23
CA GLY A 515 -12.19 12.46 -23.38
C GLY A 515 -13.33 11.43 -23.52
N ALA A 516 -14.35 11.77 -24.28
CA ALA A 516 -15.49 10.89 -24.54
C ALA A 516 -15.11 9.55 -25.19
N ASP A 517 -13.99 9.52 -25.91
CA ASP A 517 -13.44 8.36 -26.61
C ASP A 517 -12.19 7.78 -25.89
N TYR A 518 -12.01 8.07 -24.60
CA TYR A 518 -10.95 7.52 -23.77
C TYR A 518 -10.93 5.99 -23.78
N LEU A 519 -9.74 5.41 -23.92
CA LEU A 519 -9.53 3.96 -23.93
C LEU A 519 -8.54 3.54 -22.85
N ASN A 520 -9.04 2.86 -21.83
CA ASN A 520 -8.27 2.08 -20.87
C ASN A 520 -9.00 0.75 -20.64
N PRO A 521 -8.61 -0.32 -21.35
CA PRO A 521 -9.32 -1.59 -21.29
C PRO A 521 -9.26 -2.26 -19.91
N PHE A 522 -8.28 -1.90 -19.07
CA PHE A 522 -8.11 -2.48 -17.74
C PHE A 522 -9.12 -1.96 -16.71
N LEU A 523 -9.86 -0.89 -17.02
CA LEU A 523 -10.97 -0.47 -16.16
C LEU A 523 -12.09 -1.54 -16.10
N ASP A 524 -12.28 -2.29 -17.17
CA ASP A 524 -13.28 -3.36 -17.23
C ASP A 524 -12.66 -4.72 -16.92
N VAL A 525 -11.52 -5.04 -17.53
CA VAL A 525 -10.89 -6.36 -17.44
C VAL A 525 -10.46 -6.71 -16.01
N LEU A 526 -9.96 -5.74 -15.22
CA LEU A 526 -9.63 -5.95 -13.81
C LEU A 526 -10.86 -6.14 -12.90
N GLU A 527 -12.07 -5.83 -13.39
CA GLU A 527 -13.34 -6.13 -12.70
C GLU A 527 -13.93 -7.49 -13.11
N GLY A 528 -13.31 -8.20 -14.05
CA GLY A 528 -13.83 -9.45 -14.59
C GLY A 528 -15.03 -9.28 -15.53
N ARG A 529 -15.13 -8.12 -16.17
CA ARG A 529 -16.16 -7.77 -17.17
C ARG A 529 -15.66 -7.87 -18.59
#